data_f1f614affefef4213a354a0ef945b200
#
_entry.id   f1f614affefef4213a354a0ef945b200
#
_cell.length_a   1.000
_cell.length_b   1.000
_cell.length_c   1.000
_cell.angle_alpha   90.00
_cell.angle_beta   90.00
_cell.angle_gamma   90.00
#
_symmetry.space_group_name_H-M   'P 1'
#
loop_
_entity.id
_entity.type
_entity.pdbx_description
1 polymer ?
#
loop_
_entity_poly.entity_id
_entity_poly.type
_entity_poly.pdbx_seq_one_letter_code
_entity_poly.pdbx_strand_id
1 'polypeptide(L)'
;MEQWWWYLWFSIISLFGASLGNWIHRWRNPKCNGKLPPGSMGLPLIGETLSFFVTSNSIDIHPFVAQRMKRYGSLFKTSLAGRPVVVSLDPDFNYFVLQQEDKLVELYYMDSLAKLVHQDDMKNIGGDFHKYFRRVILSHFGHEPLKHKLLSQFEDVINHELQDWSKLPQVDLKHQTASMLFNTASKILMSCVPEENLGHDLSDILQGLMTFPVYFPGTAFYKCLKKKEKALKLTSGVLEERMNLYPTDKGDLLEKMVGDMGKEAGLTKQFVSHALFGLLIATIETIAPTITLAAKYLLDNPSALQHLTEEHERIVKKREDAKSGVSWDDYKSMTFTHYVISFLGSSEEP
;
A
#
# COMPACT_ATOMS: atom_id res chain seq x y z
N MET A 1 -29.54 -21.98 -56.85
CA MET A 1 -28.31 -21.92 -56.02
C MET A 1 -28.28 -20.84 -54.94
N GLU A 2 -28.92 -19.69 -55.13
CA GLU A 2 -28.90 -18.58 -54.15
C GLU A 2 -29.60 -18.89 -52.83
N GLN A 3 -30.70 -19.65 -52.79
CA GLN A 3 -31.45 -19.96 -51.57
C GLN A 3 -30.60 -20.79 -50.56
N TRP A 4 -29.72 -21.66 -50.98
CA TRP A 4 -28.87 -22.46 -50.09
C TRP A 4 -27.89 -21.61 -49.29
N TRP A 5 -27.36 -20.52 -49.88
CA TRP A 5 -26.48 -19.55 -49.19
C TRP A 5 -27.17 -18.86 -48.03
N TRP A 6 -28.47 -18.50 -48.16
CA TRP A 6 -29.25 -17.90 -47.09
C TRP A 6 -29.45 -18.86 -45.92
N TYR A 7 -29.74 -20.15 -46.18
CA TYR A 7 -29.87 -21.14 -45.11
C TYR A 7 -28.51 -21.39 -44.40
N LEU A 8 -27.41 -21.42 -45.11
CA LEU A 8 -26.09 -21.52 -44.57
C LEU A 8 -25.75 -20.33 -43.65
N TRP A 9 -25.97 -19.11 -44.10
CA TRP A 9 -25.74 -17.92 -43.29
C TRP A 9 -26.65 -17.89 -42.07
N PHE A 10 -27.93 -18.26 -42.19
CA PHE A 10 -28.84 -18.33 -41.06
C PHE A 10 -28.39 -19.37 -40.01
N SER A 11 -27.91 -20.51 -40.45
CA SER A 11 -27.39 -21.55 -39.57
C SER A 11 -26.11 -21.10 -38.84
N ILE A 12 -25.18 -20.44 -39.54
CA ILE A 12 -23.95 -19.90 -38.96
C ILE A 12 -24.28 -18.83 -37.92
N ILE A 13 -25.19 -17.90 -38.24
CA ILE A 13 -25.61 -16.83 -37.30
C ILE A 13 -26.28 -17.45 -36.06
N SER A 14 -27.16 -18.45 -36.25
CA SER A 14 -27.84 -19.12 -35.15
C SER A 14 -26.84 -19.90 -34.23
N LEU A 15 -25.88 -20.60 -34.79
CA LEU A 15 -24.80 -21.29 -34.04
C LEU A 15 -23.91 -20.31 -33.32
N PHE A 16 -23.57 -19.18 -33.95
CA PHE A 16 -22.79 -18.13 -33.32
C PHE A 16 -23.57 -17.48 -32.16
N GLY A 17 -24.86 -17.18 -32.36
CA GLY A 17 -25.75 -16.64 -31.32
C GLY A 17 -25.89 -17.59 -30.12
N ALA A 18 -26.10 -18.89 -30.40
CA ALA A 18 -26.15 -19.91 -29.33
C ALA A 18 -24.83 -20.07 -28.57
N SER A 19 -23.69 -20.04 -29.31
CA SER A 19 -22.36 -20.10 -28.71
C SER A 19 -22.07 -18.89 -27.85
N LEU A 20 -22.40 -17.69 -28.35
CA LEU A 20 -22.25 -16.43 -27.61
C LEU A 20 -23.15 -16.41 -26.37
N GLY A 21 -24.40 -16.84 -26.48
CA GLY A 21 -25.35 -16.95 -25.38
C GLY A 21 -24.83 -17.89 -24.28
N ASN A 22 -24.33 -19.09 -24.67
CA ASN A 22 -23.73 -20.03 -23.74
C ASN A 22 -22.47 -19.47 -23.08
N TRP A 23 -21.63 -18.75 -23.82
CA TRP A 23 -20.44 -18.11 -23.26
C TRP A 23 -20.82 -17.02 -22.27
N ILE A 24 -21.79 -16.15 -22.56
CA ILE A 24 -22.30 -15.13 -21.63
C ILE A 24 -22.92 -15.78 -20.40
N HIS A 25 -23.67 -16.87 -20.58
CA HIS A 25 -24.25 -17.60 -19.45
C HIS A 25 -23.17 -18.16 -18.52
N ARG A 26 -22.11 -18.77 -19.06
CA ARG A 26 -20.95 -19.27 -18.29
C ARG A 26 -20.20 -18.12 -17.61
N TRP A 27 -20.06 -17.00 -18.28
CA TRP A 27 -19.48 -15.80 -17.69
C TRP A 27 -20.25 -15.31 -16.45
N ARG A 28 -21.57 -15.22 -16.55
CA ARG A 28 -22.44 -14.80 -15.44
C ARG A 28 -22.52 -15.80 -14.31
N ASN A 29 -22.30 -17.07 -14.59
CA ASN A 29 -22.41 -18.19 -13.66
C ASN A 29 -21.09 -19.00 -13.67
N PRO A 30 -19.99 -18.45 -13.11
CA PRO A 30 -18.73 -19.18 -13.05
C PRO A 30 -18.91 -20.45 -12.23
N LYS A 31 -18.26 -21.52 -12.65
CA LYS A 31 -18.31 -22.82 -11.97
C LYS A 31 -17.65 -22.72 -10.61
N CYS A 32 -18.28 -23.22 -9.58
CA CYS A 32 -17.72 -23.37 -8.24
C CYS A 32 -18.27 -24.65 -7.60
N ASN A 33 -17.58 -25.14 -6.57
CA ASN A 33 -17.97 -26.33 -5.80
C ASN A 33 -19.00 -26.02 -4.70
N GLY A 34 -19.60 -24.84 -4.70
CA GLY A 34 -20.56 -24.39 -3.71
C GLY A 34 -21.54 -23.36 -4.28
N LYS A 35 -22.23 -22.65 -3.39
CA LYS A 35 -23.14 -21.57 -3.78
C LYS A 35 -22.40 -20.24 -3.78
N LEU A 36 -22.33 -19.61 -4.94
CA LEU A 36 -21.74 -18.27 -5.05
C LEU A 36 -22.60 -17.21 -4.34
N PRO A 37 -21.98 -16.20 -3.72
CA PRO A 37 -22.72 -15.08 -3.17
C PRO A 37 -23.52 -14.32 -4.27
N PRO A 38 -24.57 -13.57 -3.87
CA PRO A 38 -25.30 -12.74 -4.78
C PRO A 38 -24.39 -11.66 -5.41
N GLY A 39 -24.76 -11.14 -6.57
CA GLY A 39 -23.95 -10.10 -7.21
C GLY A 39 -24.10 -10.06 -8.71
N SER A 40 -23.34 -9.19 -9.36
CA SER A 40 -23.31 -8.99 -10.81
C SER A 40 -21.90 -9.22 -11.34
N MET A 41 -21.82 -9.91 -12.49
CA MET A 41 -20.54 -10.08 -13.19
C MET A 41 -20.28 -8.95 -14.21
N GLY A 42 -21.19 -7.99 -14.34
CA GLY A 42 -21.06 -6.89 -15.29
C GLY A 42 -20.99 -7.34 -16.76
N LEU A 43 -20.29 -6.55 -17.56
CA LEU A 43 -20.10 -6.83 -18.99
C LEU A 43 -19.06 -7.94 -19.20
N PRO A 44 -19.22 -8.81 -20.20
CA PRO A 44 -18.19 -9.78 -20.55
C PRO A 44 -16.83 -9.11 -20.81
N LEU A 45 -15.75 -9.76 -20.38
CA LEU A 45 -14.35 -9.33 -20.46
C LEU A 45 -13.98 -8.15 -19.55
N ILE A 46 -14.79 -7.11 -19.49
CA ILE A 46 -14.51 -5.89 -18.70
C ILE A 46 -15.01 -6.03 -17.27
N GLY A 47 -16.12 -6.75 -17.09
CA GLY A 47 -16.78 -6.84 -15.78
C GLY A 47 -17.42 -5.53 -15.37
N GLU A 48 -17.27 -5.19 -14.12
CA GLU A 48 -17.71 -3.94 -13.52
C GLU A 48 -16.54 -2.96 -13.29
N THR A 49 -15.42 -3.20 -13.94
CA THR A 49 -14.16 -2.46 -13.77
C THR A 49 -14.32 -0.95 -13.93
N LEU A 50 -15.07 -0.51 -14.95
CA LEU A 50 -15.28 0.92 -15.19
C LEU A 50 -16.02 1.59 -14.01
N SER A 51 -16.99 0.89 -13.41
CA SER A 51 -17.71 1.41 -12.24
C SER A 51 -16.84 1.40 -10.98
N PHE A 52 -15.88 0.47 -10.88
CA PHE A 52 -14.94 0.39 -9.78
C PHE A 52 -13.90 1.52 -9.83
N PHE A 53 -13.47 1.94 -11.02
CA PHE A 53 -12.47 3.01 -11.17
C PHE A 53 -13.07 4.43 -11.19
N VAL A 54 -14.36 4.59 -10.89
CA VAL A 54 -14.94 5.93 -10.67
C VAL A 54 -14.35 6.50 -9.38
N THR A 55 -13.64 7.60 -9.50
CA THR A 55 -13.02 8.27 -8.34
C THR A 55 -14.08 8.76 -7.36
N SER A 56 -13.85 8.58 -6.08
CA SER A 56 -14.66 9.15 -5.01
C SER A 56 -13.86 10.23 -4.29
N ASN A 57 -14.49 11.37 -4.04
CA ASN A 57 -13.91 12.44 -3.22
C ASN A 57 -14.28 12.29 -1.73
N SER A 58 -15.01 11.23 -1.37
CA SER A 58 -15.39 10.92 0.00
C SER A 58 -14.39 9.96 0.62
N ILE A 59 -14.20 10.09 1.93
CA ILE A 59 -13.43 9.18 2.79
C ILE A 59 -14.25 7.92 3.12
N ASP A 60 -15.58 8.00 2.92
CA ASP A 60 -16.50 6.90 3.15
C ASP A 60 -16.21 5.68 2.26
N ILE A 61 -16.93 4.61 2.53
CA ILE A 61 -16.90 3.40 1.71
C ILE A 61 -17.05 3.78 0.24
N HIS A 62 -16.16 3.29 -0.59
CA HIS A 62 -16.17 3.57 -2.03
C HIS A 62 -17.57 3.37 -2.64
N PRO A 63 -18.12 4.30 -3.43
CA PRO A 63 -19.51 4.25 -3.94
C PRO A 63 -19.87 2.95 -4.63
N PHE A 64 -18.92 2.34 -5.35
CA PHE A 64 -19.10 1.03 -5.96
C PHE A 64 -19.42 -0.05 -4.92
N VAL A 65 -18.71 -0.06 -3.82
CA VAL A 65 -18.86 -1.03 -2.73
C VAL A 65 -20.16 -0.76 -1.98
N ALA A 66 -20.40 0.50 -1.60
CA ALA A 66 -21.61 0.92 -0.87
C ALA A 66 -22.91 0.55 -1.60
N GLN A 67 -22.98 0.80 -2.91
CA GLN A 67 -24.15 0.44 -3.73
C GLN A 67 -24.42 -1.06 -3.75
N ARG A 68 -23.34 -1.87 -3.83
CA ARG A 68 -23.46 -3.33 -3.88
C ARG A 68 -23.76 -3.94 -2.53
N MET A 69 -23.19 -3.41 -1.48
CA MET A 69 -23.50 -3.78 -0.11
C MET A 69 -24.99 -3.55 0.18
N LYS A 70 -25.53 -2.40 -0.20
CA LYS A 70 -26.97 -2.09 -0.05
C LYS A 70 -27.85 -3.06 -0.84
N ARG A 71 -27.40 -3.54 -2.01
CA ARG A 71 -28.18 -4.40 -2.91
C ARG A 71 -28.06 -5.88 -2.62
N TYR A 72 -26.86 -6.33 -2.24
CA TYR A 72 -26.50 -7.74 -2.17
C TYR A 72 -26.09 -8.20 -0.79
N GLY A 73 -25.86 -7.28 0.16
CA GLY A 73 -25.34 -7.57 1.52
C GLY A 73 -23.84 -7.43 1.63
N SER A 74 -23.30 -7.81 2.79
CA SER A 74 -21.86 -7.68 3.13
C SER A 74 -20.93 -8.59 2.34
N LEU A 75 -21.47 -9.61 1.66
CA LEU A 75 -20.70 -10.55 0.85
C LEU A 75 -21.32 -10.63 -0.55
N PHE A 76 -20.60 -10.18 -1.57
CA PHE A 76 -21.12 -10.20 -2.94
C PHE A 76 -20.06 -10.55 -3.98
N LYS A 77 -20.50 -11.13 -5.11
CA LYS A 77 -19.63 -11.39 -6.26
C LYS A 77 -19.68 -10.24 -7.26
N THR A 78 -18.56 -10.03 -7.93
CA THR A 78 -18.41 -9.10 -9.06
C THR A 78 -17.38 -9.66 -10.04
N SER A 79 -17.08 -8.90 -11.10
CA SER A 79 -15.93 -9.16 -11.96
C SER A 79 -15.15 -7.86 -12.17
N LEU A 80 -13.84 -7.91 -11.89
CA LEU A 80 -12.93 -6.80 -12.09
C LEU A 80 -11.81 -7.24 -13.04
N ALA A 81 -11.55 -6.42 -14.06
CA ALA A 81 -10.57 -6.71 -15.12
C ALA A 81 -10.79 -8.11 -15.77
N GLY A 82 -12.05 -8.51 -15.94
CA GLY A 82 -12.39 -9.80 -16.49
C GLY A 82 -12.25 -10.99 -15.55
N ARG A 83 -11.86 -10.80 -14.31
CA ARG A 83 -11.69 -11.87 -13.31
C ARG A 83 -12.86 -11.90 -12.33
N PRO A 84 -13.41 -13.08 -12.02
CA PRO A 84 -14.41 -13.22 -10.95
C PRO A 84 -13.80 -12.84 -9.60
N VAL A 85 -14.49 -11.99 -8.85
CA VAL A 85 -14.07 -11.51 -7.53
C VAL A 85 -15.24 -11.63 -6.56
N VAL A 86 -14.95 -12.03 -5.33
CA VAL A 86 -15.87 -11.92 -4.20
C VAL A 86 -15.35 -10.80 -3.30
N VAL A 87 -16.20 -9.83 -3.03
CA VAL A 87 -15.93 -8.73 -2.09
C VAL A 87 -16.60 -9.07 -0.78
N SER A 88 -15.84 -9.02 0.31
CA SER A 88 -16.35 -9.23 1.65
C SER A 88 -16.14 -7.98 2.51
N LEU A 89 -17.23 -7.56 3.15
CA LEU A 89 -17.28 -6.56 4.21
C LEU A 89 -17.72 -7.21 5.52
N ASP A 90 -17.80 -8.56 5.54
CA ASP A 90 -18.21 -9.33 6.71
C ASP A 90 -16.97 -9.64 7.58
N PRO A 91 -16.91 -9.13 8.83
CA PRO A 91 -15.73 -9.31 9.68
C PRO A 91 -15.45 -10.77 10.02
N ASP A 92 -16.49 -11.58 10.26
CA ASP A 92 -16.33 -13.00 10.65
C ASP A 92 -15.82 -13.83 9.49
N PHE A 93 -16.34 -13.58 8.28
CA PHE A 93 -15.84 -14.20 7.07
C PHE A 93 -14.40 -13.81 6.77
N ASN A 94 -14.07 -12.51 6.92
CA ASN A 94 -12.71 -12.02 6.72
C ASN A 94 -11.74 -12.66 7.73
N TYR A 95 -12.13 -12.74 8.99
CA TYR A 95 -11.34 -13.42 10.01
C TYR A 95 -11.11 -14.90 9.67
N PHE A 96 -12.16 -15.61 9.25
CA PHE A 96 -12.04 -17.00 8.80
C PHE A 96 -11.07 -17.14 7.62
N VAL A 97 -11.22 -16.31 6.57
CA VAL A 97 -10.35 -16.37 5.38
C VAL A 97 -8.89 -16.14 5.73
N LEU A 98 -8.60 -15.13 6.56
CA LEU A 98 -7.23 -14.82 6.98
C LEU A 98 -6.57 -15.96 7.78
N GLN A 99 -7.36 -16.76 8.50
CA GLN A 99 -6.83 -17.96 9.19
C GLN A 99 -6.57 -19.16 8.26
N GLN A 100 -7.06 -19.11 7.03
CA GLN A 100 -6.92 -20.17 6.06
C GLN A 100 -5.81 -19.91 5.02
N GLU A 101 -4.99 -18.91 5.22
CA GLU A 101 -3.82 -18.64 4.38
C GLU A 101 -2.91 -19.86 4.35
N ASP A 102 -2.38 -20.18 3.17
CA ASP A 102 -1.56 -21.37 2.86
C ASP A 102 -2.29 -22.72 3.01
N LYS A 103 -3.60 -22.74 3.36
CA LYS A 103 -4.40 -23.98 3.48
C LYS A 103 -5.51 -24.04 2.43
N LEU A 104 -6.39 -23.04 2.42
CA LEU A 104 -7.55 -22.95 1.53
C LEU A 104 -7.47 -21.74 0.60
N VAL A 105 -6.70 -20.72 0.98
CA VAL A 105 -6.55 -19.48 0.24
C VAL A 105 -5.07 -19.13 0.11
N GLU A 106 -4.71 -18.51 -1.00
CA GLU A 106 -3.38 -17.99 -1.28
C GLU A 106 -3.46 -16.47 -1.51
N LEU A 107 -2.42 -15.76 -1.11
CA LEU A 107 -2.28 -14.35 -1.41
C LEU A 107 -2.10 -14.14 -2.91
N TYR A 108 -2.97 -13.36 -3.51
CA TYR A 108 -2.95 -13.07 -4.94
C TYR A 108 -2.86 -11.57 -5.19
N TYR A 109 -1.89 -11.16 -5.97
CA TYR A 109 -1.79 -9.79 -6.45
C TYR A 109 -2.20 -9.70 -7.92
N MET A 110 -2.90 -8.62 -8.29
CA MET A 110 -3.18 -8.33 -9.68
C MET A 110 -1.86 -8.17 -10.46
N ASP A 111 -1.85 -8.54 -11.74
CA ASP A 111 -0.65 -8.52 -12.59
C ASP A 111 0.05 -7.14 -12.64
N SER A 112 -0.71 -6.05 -12.51
CA SER A 112 -0.16 -4.69 -12.42
C SER A 112 0.64 -4.48 -11.13
N LEU A 113 0.09 -4.90 -9.97
CA LEU A 113 0.75 -4.80 -8.69
C LEU A 113 1.93 -5.79 -8.60
N ALA A 114 1.75 -7.00 -9.10
CA ALA A 114 2.82 -8.00 -9.19
C ALA A 114 4.03 -7.51 -9.98
N LYS A 115 3.83 -6.71 -11.04
CA LYS A 115 4.93 -6.05 -11.76
C LYS A 115 5.62 -4.96 -10.94
N LEU A 116 4.95 -4.34 -9.96
CA LEU A 116 5.60 -3.39 -9.06
C LEU A 116 6.49 -4.11 -8.05
N VAL A 117 5.96 -5.13 -7.38
CA VAL A 117 6.60 -5.81 -6.25
C VAL A 117 7.39 -7.07 -6.62
N HIS A 118 7.56 -7.37 -7.90
CA HIS A 118 8.26 -8.53 -8.46
C HIS A 118 7.65 -9.89 -8.03
N GLN A 119 6.78 -10.41 -8.88
CA GLN A 119 5.93 -11.59 -8.60
C GLN A 119 6.71 -12.87 -8.27
N ASP A 120 7.89 -13.08 -8.85
CA ASP A 120 8.66 -14.31 -8.63
C ASP A 120 9.25 -14.38 -7.22
N ASP A 121 9.62 -13.22 -6.66
CA ASP A 121 10.07 -13.13 -5.26
C ASP A 121 8.89 -13.27 -4.29
N MET A 122 7.71 -12.77 -4.68
CA MET A 122 6.49 -12.82 -3.85
C MET A 122 5.91 -14.22 -3.71
N LYS A 123 6.05 -15.10 -4.70
CA LYS A 123 5.63 -16.51 -4.61
C LYS A 123 6.42 -17.30 -3.56
N ASN A 124 7.62 -16.82 -3.23
CA ASN A 124 8.50 -17.42 -2.24
C ASN A 124 8.36 -16.77 -0.84
N ILE A 125 7.53 -15.71 -0.70
CA ILE A 125 7.36 -14.99 0.58
C ILE A 125 6.45 -15.74 1.56
N GLY A 126 5.83 -16.86 1.15
CA GLY A 126 5.06 -17.71 2.04
C GLY A 126 5.88 -18.36 3.16
N GLY A 127 5.23 -18.71 4.25
CA GLY A 127 5.79 -19.59 5.28
C GLY A 127 6.99 -19.02 6.05
N ASP A 128 8.09 -19.77 6.06
CA ASP A 128 9.25 -19.45 6.92
C ASP A 128 10.00 -18.19 6.48
N PHE A 129 9.97 -17.88 5.18
CA PHE A 129 10.59 -16.66 4.68
C PHE A 129 9.85 -15.39 5.13
N HIS A 130 8.51 -15.39 5.12
CA HIS A 130 7.72 -14.31 5.69
C HIS A 130 7.98 -14.13 7.19
N LYS A 131 8.12 -15.22 7.95
CA LYS A 131 8.49 -15.18 9.38
C LYS A 131 9.87 -14.56 9.59
N TYR A 132 10.85 -14.92 8.74
CA TYR A 132 12.17 -14.32 8.78
C TYR A 132 12.10 -12.81 8.53
N PHE A 133 11.47 -12.39 7.43
CA PHE A 133 11.38 -10.99 7.05
C PHE A 133 10.66 -10.15 8.11
N ARG A 134 9.52 -10.64 8.62
CA ARG A 134 8.81 -10.01 9.73
C ARG A 134 9.69 -9.86 10.98
N ARG A 135 10.43 -10.91 11.34
CA ARG A 135 11.35 -10.87 12.49
C ARG A 135 12.42 -9.79 12.31
N VAL A 136 13.02 -9.72 11.13
CA VAL A 136 14.05 -8.72 10.81
C VAL A 136 13.47 -7.30 10.88
N ILE A 137 12.29 -7.06 10.29
CA ILE A 137 11.60 -5.78 10.37
C ILE A 137 11.31 -5.41 11.83
N LEU A 138 10.73 -6.30 12.61
CA LEU A 138 10.39 -6.03 14.02
C LEU A 138 11.65 -5.83 14.89
N SER A 139 12.77 -6.43 14.55
CA SER A 139 14.03 -6.19 15.27
C SER A 139 14.58 -4.78 15.05
N HIS A 140 14.19 -4.10 13.95
CA HIS A 140 14.64 -2.74 13.63
C HIS A 140 13.60 -1.66 13.95
N PHE A 141 12.31 -1.99 13.85
CA PHE A 141 11.20 -1.05 14.03
C PHE A 141 10.27 -1.41 15.21
N GLY A 142 10.58 -2.46 15.95
CA GLY A 142 9.79 -2.85 17.11
C GLY A 142 9.93 -1.89 18.29
N HIS A 143 9.29 -2.24 19.39
CA HIS A 143 9.19 -1.40 20.59
C HIS A 143 10.55 -0.94 21.16
N GLU A 144 11.53 -1.85 21.27
CA GLU A 144 12.83 -1.50 21.86
C GLU A 144 13.66 -0.57 20.96
N PRO A 145 13.83 -0.84 19.64
CA PRO A 145 14.47 0.12 18.76
C PRO A 145 13.76 1.47 18.70
N LEU A 146 12.42 1.49 18.69
CA LEU A 146 11.64 2.73 18.71
C LEU A 146 11.99 3.57 19.93
N LYS A 147 11.97 2.95 21.12
CA LYS A 147 12.25 3.62 22.38
C LYS A 147 13.67 4.16 22.48
N HIS A 148 14.68 3.38 22.07
CA HIS A 148 16.08 3.67 22.38
C HIS A 148 16.85 4.36 21.25
N LYS A 149 16.35 4.28 20.00
CA LYS A 149 17.08 4.76 18.83
C LYS A 149 16.23 5.62 17.90
N LEU A 150 15.07 5.10 17.48
CA LEU A 150 14.32 5.70 16.38
C LEU A 150 13.60 6.99 16.77
N LEU A 151 13.14 7.11 18.02
CA LEU A 151 12.39 8.26 18.49
C LEU A 151 13.19 9.56 18.31
N SER A 152 14.44 9.59 18.76
CA SER A 152 15.32 10.76 18.58
C SER A 152 15.67 11.00 17.11
N GLN A 153 15.88 9.93 16.34
CA GLN A 153 16.19 10.07 14.91
C GLN A 153 15.01 10.66 14.13
N PHE A 154 13.79 10.26 14.44
CA PHE A 154 12.57 10.85 13.85
C PHE A 154 12.44 12.31 14.26
N GLU A 155 12.63 12.63 15.52
CA GLU A 155 12.53 13.99 16.02
C GLU A 155 13.50 14.93 15.32
N ASP A 156 14.77 14.54 15.19
CA ASP A 156 15.80 15.34 14.49
C ASP A 156 15.41 15.65 13.05
N VAL A 157 14.95 14.62 12.31
CA VAL A 157 14.53 14.81 10.92
C VAL A 157 13.29 15.70 10.82
N ILE A 158 12.27 15.44 11.66
CA ILE A 158 11.02 16.19 11.64
C ILE A 158 11.28 17.67 11.98
N ASN A 159 12.09 17.94 13.00
CA ASN A 159 12.44 19.29 13.38
C ASN A 159 13.17 20.06 12.26
N HIS A 160 14.10 19.40 11.58
CA HIS A 160 14.80 19.97 10.43
C HIS A 160 13.82 20.33 9.29
N GLU A 161 12.99 19.37 8.91
CA GLU A 161 12.01 19.57 7.83
C GLU A 161 10.98 20.66 8.17
N LEU A 162 10.46 20.68 9.41
CA LEU A 162 9.52 21.72 9.83
C LEU A 162 10.15 23.12 9.83
N GLN A 163 11.44 23.24 10.19
CA GLN A 163 12.16 24.49 10.07
C GLN A 163 12.28 24.95 8.63
N ASP A 164 12.50 24.04 7.68
CA ASP A 164 12.57 24.39 6.27
C ASP A 164 11.18 24.76 5.71
N TRP A 165 10.15 24.01 6.08
CA TRP A 165 8.77 24.32 5.70
C TRP A 165 8.32 25.70 6.22
N SER A 166 8.78 26.11 7.41
CA SER A 166 8.43 27.41 8.00
C SER A 166 8.93 28.59 7.19
N LYS A 167 9.91 28.41 6.31
CA LYS A 167 10.47 29.42 5.42
C LYS A 167 9.68 29.56 4.12
N LEU A 168 8.80 28.61 3.82
CA LEU A 168 8.01 28.58 2.59
C LEU A 168 6.71 29.37 2.74
N PRO A 169 6.25 30.09 1.71
CA PRO A 169 5.00 30.83 1.74
C PRO A 169 3.77 29.91 1.84
N GLN A 170 3.86 28.69 1.28
CA GLN A 170 2.87 27.63 1.40
C GLN A 170 3.54 26.27 1.29
N VAL A 171 2.93 25.25 1.88
CA VAL A 171 3.42 23.87 1.91
C VAL A 171 2.37 22.96 1.31
N ASP A 172 2.74 22.17 0.29
CA ASP A 172 1.97 21.00 -0.12
C ASP A 172 2.26 19.87 0.87
N LEU A 173 1.39 19.73 1.88
CA LEU A 173 1.63 18.83 3.00
C LEU A 173 1.82 17.39 2.55
N LYS A 174 1.04 16.90 1.58
CA LYS A 174 1.14 15.51 1.09
C LYS A 174 2.51 15.24 0.48
N HIS A 175 2.96 16.09 -0.41
CA HIS A 175 4.21 15.91 -1.13
C HIS A 175 5.43 16.13 -0.24
N GLN A 176 5.40 17.14 0.62
CA GLN A 176 6.50 17.41 1.55
C GLN A 176 6.63 16.30 2.60
N THR A 177 5.52 15.82 3.15
CA THR A 177 5.54 14.67 4.07
C THR A 177 6.05 13.41 3.37
N ALA A 178 5.68 13.17 2.12
CA ALA A 178 6.18 12.03 1.36
C ALA A 178 7.71 12.10 1.17
N SER A 179 8.25 13.28 0.85
CA SER A 179 9.70 13.48 0.74
C SER A 179 10.42 13.28 2.07
N MET A 180 9.89 13.86 3.13
CA MET A 180 10.42 13.68 4.50
C MET A 180 10.45 12.21 4.89
N LEU A 181 9.36 11.48 4.68
CA LEU A 181 9.26 10.04 5.00
C LEU A 181 10.23 9.22 4.17
N PHE A 182 10.39 9.54 2.89
CA PHE A 182 11.34 8.86 2.01
C PHE A 182 12.78 9.04 2.49
N ASN A 183 13.18 10.26 2.80
CA ASN A 183 14.52 10.57 3.30
C ASN A 183 14.78 9.87 4.64
N THR A 184 13.81 9.94 5.55
CA THR A 184 13.88 9.27 6.86
C THR A 184 14.00 7.76 6.72
N ALA A 185 13.12 7.14 5.92
CA ALA A 185 13.15 5.70 5.70
C ALA A 185 14.45 5.26 5.03
N SER A 186 14.94 6.00 4.03
CA SER A 186 16.22 5.71 3.37
C SER A 186 17.39 5.76 4.34
N LYS A 187 17.41 6.74 5.25
CA LYS A 187 18.44 6.88 6.28
C LYS A 187 18.40 5.72 7.29
N ILE A 188 17.20 5.33 7.74
CA ILE A 188 17.02 4.28 8.76
C ILE A 188 17.23 2.89 8.17
N LEU A 189 16.71 2.62 6.96
CA LEU A 189 16.78 1.30 6.33
C LEU A 189 18.17 0.96 5.81
N MET A 190 18.87 1.93 5.24
CA MET A 190 20.09 1.68 4.47
C MET A 190 21.18 2.75 4.63
N SER A 191 21.06 3.65 5.63
CA SER A 191 22.03 4.73 5.93
C SER A 191 22.42 5.53 4.67
N CYS A 192 21.44 5.81 3.81
CA CYS A 192 21.59 6.51 2.55
C CYS A 192 20.83 7.84 2.59
N VAL A 193 21.41 8.87 2.00
CA VAL A 193 20.71 10.14 1.71
C VAL A 193 20.43 10.14 0.21
N PRO A 194 19.18 10.00 -0.23
CA PRO A 194 18.83 9.95 -1.64
C PRO A 194 19.05 11.32 -2.34
N GLU A 195 19.04 11.28 -3.67
CA GLU A 195 18.98 12.51 -4.46
C GLU A 195 17.73 13.32 -4.12
N GLU A 196 17.84 14.66 -4.18
CA GLU A 196 16.73 15.57 -3.99
C GLU A 196 15.55 15.22 -4.91
N ASN A 197 14.33 15.34 -4.38
CA ASN A 197 13.05 15.11 -5.06
C ASN A 197 12.66 13.66 -5.39
N LEU A 198 13.48 12.64 -5.11
CA LEU A 198 13.06 11.26 -5.40
C LEU A 198 11.82 10.83 -4.58
N GLY A 199 11.72 11.27 -3.33
CA GLY A 199 10.53 11.04 -2.49
C GLY A 199 9.27 11.68 -3.07
N HIS A 200 9.37 12.92 -3.54
CA HIS A 200 8.29 13.60 -4.24
C HIS A 200 7.91 12.85 -5.54
N ASP A 201 8.90 12.45 -6.33
CA ASP A 201 8.67 11.66 -7.56
C ASP A 201 7.93 10.34 -7.29
N LEU A 202 8.12 9.74 -6.12
CA LEU A 202 7.53 8.45 -5.75
C LEU A 202 6.17 8.58 -5.05
N SER A 203 5.77 9.79 -4.60
CA SER A 203 4.57 10.00 -3.80
C SER A 203 3.25 9.56 -4.44
N ASP A 204 3.22 9.37 -5.75
CA ASP A 204 2.03 8.95 -6.50
C ASP A 204 2.24 7.63 -7.26
N ILE A 205 3.23 6.85 -6.85
CA ILE A 205 3.57 5.61 -7.59
C ILE A 205 2.42 4.60 -7.60
N LEU A 206 1.68 4.45 -6.49
CA LEU A 206 0.53 3.55 -6.40
C LEU A 206 -0.67 4.05 -7.22
N GLN A 207 -0.82 5.35 -7.42
CA GLN A 207 -1.89 5.86 -8.29
C GLN A 207 -1.76 5.31 -9.71
N GLY A 208 -0.53 5.17 -10.22
CA GLY A 208 -0.28 4.56 -11.52
C GLY A 208 -0.71 3.09 -11.60
N LEU A 209 -0.73 2.38 -10.47
CA LEU A 209 -1.18 0.99 -10.41
C LEU A 209 -2.70 0.84 -10.37
N MET A 210 -3.40 1.84 -9.84
CA MET A 210 -4.87 1.89 -9.80
C MET A 210 -5.46 2.37 -11.13
N THR A 211 -4.63 2.55 -12.18
CA THR A 211 -5.08 2.87 -13.53
C THR A 211 -5.09 1.63 -14.42
N PHE A 212 -5.66 1.74 -15.61
CA PHE A 212 -5.56 0.66 -16.60
C PHE A 212 -4.09 0.34 -16.90
N PRO A 213 -3.67 -0.93 -16.83
CA PRO A 213 -2.29 -1.34 -16.97
C PRO A 213 -1.80 -1.32 -18.44
N VAL A 214 -1.93 -0.17 -19.10
CA VAL A 214 -1.48 0.05 -20.47
C VAL A 214 -0.04 0.55 -20.44
N TYR A 215 0.89 -0.28 -20.86
CA TYR A 215 2.31 0.07 -20.98
C TYR A 215 2.58 0.80 -22.30
N PHE A 216 2.27 2.08 -22.33
CA PHE A 216 2.53 2.95 -23.48
C PHE A 216 3.11 4.29 -22.98
N PRO A 217 4.11 4.89 -23.65
CA PRO A 217 4.69 6.17 -23.26
C PRO A 217 3.62 7.24 -23.01
N GLY A 218 3.69 7.92 -21.84
CA GLY A 218 2.73 8.95 -21.44
C GLY A 218 1.60 8.45 -20.53
N THR A 219 1.30 7.15 -20.49
CA THR A 219 0.28 6.60 -19.57
C THR A 219 0.75 6.65 -18.10
N ALA A 220 -0.20 6.70 -17.17
CA ALA A 220 0.11 6.68 -15.73
C ALA A 220 0.85 5.39 -15.33
N PHE A 221 0.45 4.25 -15.88
CA PHE A 221 1.11 2.97 -15.63
C PHE A 221 2.57 2.93 -16.13
N TYR A 222 2.84 3.49 -17.33
CA TYR A 222 4.21 3.63 -17.85
C TYR A 222 5.07 4.51 -16.94
N LYS A 223 4.54 5.67 -16.53
CA LYS A 223 5.23 6.59 -15.60
C LYS A 223 5.54 5.91 -14.26
N CYS A 224 4.58 5.17 -13.71
CA CYS A 224 4.75 4.39 -12.48
C CYS A 224 5.92 3.39 -12.60
N LEU A 225 5.99 2.61 -13.67
CA LEU A 225 7.08 1.64 -13.86
C LEU A 225 8.44 2.32 -14.07
N LYS A 226 8.49 3.52 -14.68
CA LYS A 226 9.73 4.31 -14.77
C LYS A 226 10.18 4.87 -13.42
N LYS A 227 9.26 5.31 -12.57
CA LYS A 227 9.56 5.69 -11.19
C LYS A 227 10.09 4.51 -10.38
N LYS A 228 9.47 3.31 -10.52
CA LYS A 228 9.98 2.06 -9.93
C LYS A 228 11.43 1.78 -10.37
N GLU A 229 11.71 1.84 -11.66
CA GLU A 229 13.05 1.60 -12.20
C GLU A 229 14.10 2.53 -11.58
N LYS A 230 13.76 3.83 -11.42
CA LYS A 230 14.63 4.82 -10.77
C LYS A 230 14.91 4.47 -9.30
N ALA A 231 13.87 4.10 -8.54
CA ALA A 231 14.01 3.73 -7.14
C ALA A 231 14.77 2.40 -6.95
N LEU A 232 14.56 1.42 -7.83
CA LEU A 232 15.32 0.17 -7.81
C LEU A 232 16.81 0.37 -8.12
N LYS A 233 17.17 1.32 -8.99
CA LYS A 233 18.57 1.69 -9.21
C LYS A 233 19.21 2.21 -7.92
N LEU A 234 18.50 3.04 -7.15
CA LEU A 234 18.99 3.50 -5.86
C LEU A 234 19.22 2.32 -4.91
N THR A 235 18.20 1.50 -4.66
CA THR A 235 18.29 0.39 -3.70
C THR A 235 19.33 -0.65 -4.10
N SER A 236 19.45 -0.95 -5.40
CA SER A 236 20.46 -1.87 -5.91
C SER A 236 21.88 -1.29 -5.80
N GLY A 237 22.06 -0.02 -6.11
CA GLY A 237 23.37 0.65 -5.99
C GLY A 237 23.87 0.69 -4.54
N VAL A 238 22.99 1.06 -3.61
CA VAL A 238 23.33 1.07 -2.16
C VAL A 238 23.62 -0.34 -1.66
N LEU A 239 22.87 -1.35 -2.12
CA LEU A 239 23.12 -2.75 -1.79
C LEU A 239 24.49 -3.22 -2.30
N GLU A 240 24.84 -2.93 -3.56
CA GLU A 240 26.13 -3.30 -4.13
C GLU A 240 27.30 -2.65 -3.39
N GLU A 241 27.19 -1.36 -3.09
CA GLU A 241 28.18 -0.65 -2.29
C GLU A 241 28.34 -1.29 -0.91
N ARG A 242 27.21 -1.59 -0.23
CA ARG A 242 27.22 -2.21 1.09
C ARG A 242 27.86 -3.60 1.07
N MET A 243 27.56 -4.41 0.06
CA MET A 243 28.16 -5.75 -0.08
C MET A 243 29.68 -5.70 -0.28
N ASN A 244 30.16 -4.70 -1.02
CA ASN A 244 31.60 -4.53 -1.26
C ASN A 244 32.35 -4.04 0.00
N LEU A 245 31.68 -3.33 0.89
CA LEU A 245 32.26 -2.77 2.11
C LEU A 245 31.95 -3.59 3.37
N TYR A 246 31.14 -4.65 3.26
CA TYR A 246 30.68 -5.43 4.41
C TYR A 246 31.84 -6.16 5.14
N PRO A 247 31.87 -6.16 6.49
CA PRO A 247 30.96 -5.50 7.43
C PRO A 247 31.25 -4.00 7.58
N THR A 248 30.18 -3.15 7.75
CA THR A 248 30.32 -1.70 7.80
C THR A 248 30.00 -1.07 9.17
N ASP A 249 29.50 -1.84 10.10
CA ASP A 249 29.09 -1.39 11.44
C ASP A 249 28.05 -0.25 11.45
N LYS A 250 27.23 -0.18 10.40
CA LYS A 250 26.13 0.81 10.29
C LYS A 250 24.95 0.48 11.19
N GLY A 251 24.74 -0.80 11.46
CA GLY A 251 23.65 -1.31 12.30
C GLY A 251 22.26 -0.98 11.77
N ASP A 252 22.14 -0.81 10.43
CA ASP A 252 20.87 -0.60 9.74
C ASP A 252 20.27 -1.93 9.22
N LEU A 253 19.04 -1.84 8.68
CA LEU A 253 18.34 -3.02 8.16
C LEU A 253 19.11 -3.69 7.02
N LEU A 254 19.68 -2.89 6.12
CA LEU A 254 20.44 -3.39 4.98
C LEU A 254 21.66 -4.21 5.42
N GLU A 255 22.40 -3.73 6.41
CA GLU A 255 23.56 -4.47 6.93
C GLU A 255 23.16 -5.82 7.52
N LYS A 256 22.05 -5.86 8.26
CA LYS A 256 21.50 -7.12 8.77
C LYS A 256 21.14 -8.07 7.63
N MET A 257 20.46 -7.58 6.60
CA MET A 257 20.07 -8.41 5.45
C MET A 257 21.30 -8.91 4.68
N VAL A 258 22.31 -8.07 4.46
CA VAL A 258 23.58 -8.48 3.81
C VAL A 258 24.29 -9.56 4.62
N GLY A 259 24.36 -9.42 5.94
CA GLY A 259 24.95 -10.41 6.83
C GLY A 259 24.24 -11.77 6.87
N ASP A 260 22.96 -11.78 6.56
CA ASP A 260 22.14 -12.99 6.51
C ASP A 260 22.09 -13.62 5.10
N MET A 261 22.57 -12.93 4.06
CA MET A 261 22.64 -13.47 2.70
C MET A 261 23.53 -14.73 2.69
N GLY A 262 23.04 -15.77 2.01
CA GLY A 262 23.68 -17.09 1.98
C GLY A 262 23.38 -17.99 3.18
N LYS A 263 22.81 -17.46 4.27
CA LYS A 263 22.37 -18.24 5.43
C LYS A 263 20.87 -18.55 5.36
N GLU A 264 20.07 -17.58 4.89
CA GLU A 264 18.62 -17.70 4.75
C GLU A 264 18.25 -18.01 3.29
N ALA A 265 17.52 -19.09 3.09
CA ALA A 265 17.07 -19.49 1.76
C ALA A 265 16.15 -18.41 1.15
N GLY A 266 16.40 -18.03 -0.10
CA GLY A 266 15.60 -17.02 -0.79
C GLY A 266 16.07 -15.57 -0.60
N LEU A 267 17.03 -15.29 0.29
CA LEU A 267 17.57 -13.94 0.49
C LEU A 267 18.59 -13.58 -0.61
N THR A 268 18.08 -13.34 -1.81
CA THR A 268 18.88 -12.96 -2.97
C THR A 268 19.14 -11.45 -3.03
N LYS A 269 20.14 -11.02 -3.79
CA LYS A 269 20.38 -9.58 -4.06
C LYS A 269 19.14 -8.90 -4.62
N GLN A 270 18.47 -9.55 -5.56
CA GLN A 270 17.26 -9.05 -6.18
C GLN A 270 16.16 -8.87 -5.14
N PHE A 271 15.95 -9.88 -4.30
CA PHE A 271 14.96 -9.80 -3.22
C PHE A 271 15.25 -8.65 -2.26
N VAL A 272 16.49 -8.50 -1.78
CA VAL A 272 16.86 -7.42 -0.84
C VAL A 272 16.58 -6.05 -1.45
N SER A 273 16.98 -5.83 -2.72
CA SER A 273 16.71 -4.57 -3.42
C SER A 273 15.21 -4.27 -3.54
N HIS A 274 14.40 -5.27 -3.92
CA HIS A 274 12.94 -5.11 -4.04
C HIS A 274 12.27 -4.96 -2.67
N ALA A 275 12.76 -5.62 -1.63
CA ALA A 275 12.25 -5.48 -0.28
C ALA A 275 12.49 -4.06 0.27
N LEU A 276 13.68 -3.51 0.08
CA LEU A 276 13.97 -2.11 0.44
C LEU A 276 13.07 -1.13 -0.33
N PHE A 277 12.94 -1.31 -1.64
CA PHE A 277 12.02 -0.53 -2.45
C PHE A 277 10.57 -0.63 -1.93
N GLY A 278 10.10 -1.84 -1.64
CA GLY A 278 8.75 -2.08 -1.12
C GLY A 278 8.52 -1.38 0.22
N LEU A 279 9.50 -1.42 1.13
CA LEU A 279 9.43 -0.72 2.42
C LEU A 279 9.38 0.80 2.26
N LEU A 280 10.19 1.35 1.34
CA LEU A 280 10.18 2.79 1.05
C LEU A 280 8.81 3.22 0.54
N ILE A 281 8.26 2.53 -0.47
CA ILE A 281 6.95 2.84 -1.03
C ILE A 281 5.83 2.66 -0.02
N ALA A 282 5.85 1.55 0.74
CA ALA A 282 4.84 1.30 1.78
C ALA A 282 4.80 2.43 2.82
N THR A 283 5.97 2.94 3.22
CA THR A 283 6.06 4.06 4.17
C THR A 283 5.45 5.34 3.61
N ILE A 284 5.78 5.70 2.37
CA ILE A 284 5.30 6.94 1.76
C ILE A 284 3.79 6.91 1.53
N GLU A 285 3.32 5.85 0.89
CA GLU A 285 1.95 5.76 0.35
C GLU A 285 0.89 5.54 1.43
N THR A 286 1.27 5.13 2.62
CA THR A 286 0.35 4.95 3.74
C THR A 286 0.40 6.13 4.71
N ILE A 287 1.59 6.54 5.13
CA ILE A 287 1.74 7.53 6.20
C ILE A 287 1.50 8.95 5.71
N ALA A 288 2.00 9.35 4.52
CA ALA A 288 1.83 10.72 4.04
C ALA A 288 0.34 11.10 3.82
N PRO A 289 -0.50 10.28 3.18
CA PRO A 289 -1.94 10.55 3.10
C PRO A 289 -2.61 10.59 4.48
N THR A 290 -2.22 9.69 5.40
CA THR A 290 -2.79 9.67 6.76
C THR A 290 -2.49 10.95 7.52
N ILE A 291 -1.24 11.45 7.47
CA ILE A 291 -0.87 12.74 8.09
C ILE A 291 -1.64 13.89 7.43
N THR A 292 -1.76 13.88 6.11
CA THR A 292 -2.51 14.91 5.36
C THR A 292 -3.98 14.92 5.78
N LEU A 293 -4.57 13.76 5.93
CA LEU A 293 -5.95 13.59 6.37
C LEU A 293 -6.13 14.04 7.82
N ALA A 294 -5.21 13.65 8.71
CA ALA A 294 -5.19 14.10 10.10
C ALA A 294 -5.17 15.63 10.20
N ALA A 295 -4.29 16.28 9.44
CA ALA A 295 -4.21 17.73 9.40
C ALA A 295 -5.53 18.37 8.91
N LYS A 296 -6.14 17.80 7.85
CA LYS A 296 -7.44 18.27 7.37
C LYS A 296 -8.52 18.15 8.46
N TYR A 297 -8.63 16.99 9.10
CA TYR A 297 -9.62 16.77 10.18
C TYR A 297 -9.41 17.72 11.34
N LEU A 298 -8.18 17.98 11.75
CA LEU A 298 -7.88 18.92 12.83
C LEU A 298 -8.23 20.36 12.45
N LEU A 299 -8.02 20.77 11.19
CA LEU A 299 -8.43 22.06 10.68
C LEU A 299 -9.96 22.22 10.64
N ASP A 300 -10.67 21.17 10.27
CA ASP A 300 -12.14 21.14 10.23
C ASP A 300 -12.76 21.05 11.65
N ASN A 301 -11.96 20.66 12.68
CA ASN A 301 -12.37 20.50 14.07
C ASN A 301 -11.48 21.29 15.04
N PRO A 302 -11.66 22.63 15.17
CA PRO A 302 -10.80 23.47 16.00
C PRO A 302 -10.71 23.08 17.47
N SER A 303 -11.77 22.49 18.02
CA SER A 303 -11.75 22.02 19.42
C SER A 303 -10.83 20.81 19.60
N ALA A 304 -10.78 19.88 18.63
CA ALA A 304 -9.84 18.77 18.66
C ALA A 304 -8.39 19.26 18.52
N LEU A 305 -8.15 20.22 17.63
CA LEU A 305 -6.85 20.86 17.49
C LEU A 305 -6.40 21.55 18.78
N GLN A 306 -7.32 22.24 19.47
CA GLN A 306 -7.05 22.86 20.76
C GLN A 306 -6.66 21.83 21.81
N HIS A 307 -7.43 20.76 21.98
CA HIS A 307 -7.11 19.68 22.94
C HIS A 307 -5.76 19.03 22.65
N LEU A 308 -5.44 18.80 21.38
CA LEU A 308 -4.15 18.26 20.96
C LEU A 308 -3.01 19.22 21.33
N THR A 309 -3.17 20.51 21.05
CA THR A 309 -2.19 21.54 21.41
C THR A 309 -1.98 21.62 22.91
N GLU A 310 -3.05 21.63 23.70
CA GLU A 310 -2.99 21.65 25.17
C GLU A 310 -2.31 20.40 25.76
N GLU A 311 -2.50 19.22 25.14
CA GLU A 311 -1.81 17.99 25.53
C GLU A 311 -0.29 18.15 25.34
N HIS A 312 0.15 18.57 24.15
CA HIS A 312 1.57 18.74 23.85
C HIS A 312 2.23 19.85 24.67
N GLU A 313 1.57 20.99 24.84
CA GLU A 313 2.07 22.04 25.72
C GLU A 313 2.22 21.58 27.17
N ARG A 314 1.29 20.77 27.68
CA ARG A 314 1.36 20.21 29.03
C ARG A 314 2.54 19.25 29.18
N ILE A 315 2.82 18.45 28.15
CA ILE A 315 3.96 17.55 28.13
C ILE A 315 5.28 18.35 28.16
N VAL A 316 5.42 19.35 27.29
CA VAL A 316 6.61 20.21 27.25
C VAL A 316 6.83 20.95 28.57
N LYS A 317 5.76 21.52 29.19
CA LYS A 317 5.82 22.22 30.47
C LYS A 317 6.24 21.33 31.64
N LYS A 318 6.06 20.00 31.55
CA LYS A 318 6.49 19.04 32.57
C LYS A 318 7.96 18.63 32.46
N ARG A 319 8.62 18.91 31.36
CA ARG A 319 10.03 18.56 31.16
C ARG A 319 10.91 19.45 32.03
N GLU A 320 11.95 18.87 32.62
CA GLU A 320 12.96 19.62 33.37
C GLU A 320 13.75 20.56 32.46
N ASP A 321 14.04 20.11 31.24
CA ASP A 321 14.60 20.93 30.15
C ASP A 321 13.61 20.98 28.99
N ALA A 322 13.05 22.15 28.72
CA ALA A 322 12.12 22.38 27.61
C ALA A 322 12.75 22.12 26.23
N LYS A 323 14.08 22.09 26.13
CA LYS A 323 14.82 21.78 24.89
C LYS A 323 15.19 20.31 24.78
N SER A 324 14.91 19.47 25.79
CA SER A 324 15.10 18.04 25.69
C SER A 324 14.21 17.44 24.60
N GLY A 325 14.71 16.45 23.90
CA GLY A 325 13.91 15.73 22.90
C GLY A 325 12.75 14.96 23.51
N VAL A 326 11.91 14.41 22.65
CA VAL A 326 10.75 13.59 23.05
C VAL A 326 11.23 12.31 23.73
N SER A 327 10.90 12.15 25.01
CA SER A 327 11.20 10.94 25.76
C SER A 327 10.16 9.85 25.50
N TRP A 328 10.49 8.61 25.84
CA TRP A 328 9.53 7.50 25.78
C TRP A 328 8.33 7.71 26.73
N ASP A 329 8.54 8.36 27.85
CA ASP A 329 7.44 8.68 28.79
C ASP A 329 6.55 9.80 28.27
N ASP A 330 7.12 10.80 27.58
CA ASP A 330 6.33 11.79 26.83
C ASP A 330 5.44 11.09 25.81
N TYR A 331 6.01 10.22 24.96
CA TYR A 331 5.28 9.46 23.94
C TYR A 331 4.10 8.67 24.55
N LYS A 332 4.33 7.95 25.65
CA LYS A 332 3.27 7.21 26.35
C LYS A 332 2.18 8.12 26.94
N SER A 333 2.51 9.34 27.26
CA SER A 333 1.57 10.31 27.86
C SER A 333 0.69 11.03 26.82
N MET A 334 0.99 10.89 25.51
CA MET A 334 0.23 11.47 24.39
C MET A 334 -1.10 10.73 24.14
N THR A 335 -1.97 10.67 25.12
CA THR A 335 -3.20 9.86 25.08
C THR A 335 -4.20 10.35 24.05
N PHE A 336 -4.41 11.67 23.95
CA PHE A 336 -5.31 12.26 22.97
C PHE A 336 -4.74 12.13 21.54
N THR A 337 -3.43 12.30 21.38
CA THR A 337 -2.73 12.05 20.11
C THR A 337 -2.96 10.62 19.62
N HIS A 338 -2.78 9.62 20.50
CA HIS A 338 -3.05 8.22 20.18
C HIS A 338 -4.53 7.98 19.82
N TYR A 339 -5.44 8.66 20.49
CA TYR A 339 -6.87 8.59 20.17
C TYR A 339 -7.15 9.14 18.76
N VAL A 340 -6.61 10.31 18.42
CA VAL A 340 -6.75 10.90 17.08
C VAL A 340 -6.20 9.97 16.00
N ILE A 341 -5.02 9.37 16.21
CA ILE A 341 -4.43 8.42 15.27
C ILE A 341 -5.31 7.17 15.12
N SER A 342 -5.81 6.62 16.23
CA SER A 342 -6.69 5.45 16.21
C SER A 342 -8.01 5.73 15.51
N PHE A 343 -8.60 6.91 15.74
CA PHE A 343 -9.82 7.34 15.06
C PHE A 343 -9.67 7.41 13.55
N LEU A 344 -8.53 7.92 13.05
CA LEU A 344 -8.24 7.95 11.62
C LEU A 344 -8.05 6.55 11.00
N GLY A 345 -7.67 5.57 11.80
CA GLY A 345 -7.55 4.18 11.40
C GLY A 345 -8.84 3.36 11.53
N SER A 346 -9.83 3.85 12.28
CA SER A 346 -11.14 3.23 12.44
C SER A 346 -12.12 3.92 11.49
N SER A 347 -12.76 3.16 10.62
CA SER A 347 -13.85 3.64 9.76
C SER A 347 -15.19 3.76 10.50
N GLU A 348 -15.18 3.92 11.82
CA GLU A 348 -16.39 4.14 12.61
C GLU A 348 -16.77 5.61 12.54
N GLU A 349 -17.94 5.87 11.96
CA GLU A 349 -18.63 7.15 12.08
C GLU A 349 -18.94 7.46 13.58
N PRO A 350 -18.95 8.74 13.96
CA PRO A 350 -19.34 9.16 15.30
C PRO A 350 -20.82 8.91 15.58
#